data_f39a983ac822081d84fb7ead0f221d2f
#
_entry.id   f39a983ac822081d84fb7ead0f221d2f
#
_cell.length_a   1.000
_cell.length_b   1.000
_cell.length_c   1.000
_cell.angle_alpha   90.00
_cell.angle_beta   90.00
_cell.angle_gamma   90.00
#
_symmetry.space_group_name_H-M   'P 1'
#
loop_
_entity.id
_entity.type
_entity.pdbx_description
1 polymer ?
#
loop_
_entity_poly.entity_id
_entity_poly.type
_entity_poly.pdbx_seq_one_letter_code
_entity_poly.pdbx_strand_id
1 'polypeptide(L)'
;DYLSGDKGNGDKFKAFDPLYGTHHKFYGSMDYFYANLFVDGYAPGLMDSRIGVRFRASDKVDMEMNYHYFTTAVKLPDLKRSLGSEVDYQINWSVMKDVKLSAGYSFMRGTKTMDVVKGGNHRSWQDWGWVSLNINPRVFFTKW
;
A
#
# COMPACT_ATOMS: atom_id res chain seq x y z
N ASP A 1 -10.54 -2.95 1.21
CA ASP A 1 -10.01 -4.31 1.38
C ASP A 1 -10.12 -4.76 2.85
N TYR A 2 -10.27 -6.07 3.05
CA TYR A 2 -10.36 -6.67 4.39
C TYR A 2 -9.53 -7.95 4.43
N LEU A 3 -8.52 -7.97 5.31
CA LEU A 3 -7.72 -9.14 5.66
C LEU A 3 -8.10 -9.58 7.06
N SER A 4 -8.60 -10.80 7.21
CA SER A 4 -9.00 -11.31 8.52
C SER A 4 -7.83 -11.34 9.50
N GLY A 5 -8.11 -11.07 10.75
CA GLY A 5 -7.17 -11.19 11.85
C GLY A 5 -7.51 -12.34 12.79
N ASP A 6 -6.58 -12.68 13.67
CA ASP A 6 -6.74 -13.66 14.74
C ASP A 6 -6.43 -13.05 16.09
N LYS A 7 -7.22 -13.41 17.11
CA LYS A 7 -7.06 -12.91 18.49
C LYS A 7 -6.17 -13.81 19.35
N GLY A 8 -5.70 -14.94 18.81
CA GLY A 8 -4.89 -15.91 19.53
C GLY A 8 -5.63 -16.66 20.66
N ASN A 9 -6.96 -16.66 20.64
CA ASN A 9 -7.79 -17.25 21.73
C ASN A 9 -8.56 -18.50 21.32
N GLY A 10 -8.16 -19.15 20.24
CA GLY A 10 -8.80 -20.37 19.72
C GLY A 10 -7.80 -21.41 19.22
N ASP A 11 -8.29 -22.63 18.99
CA ASP A 11 -7.47 -23.77 18.53
C ASP A 11 -7.06 -23.65 17.04
N LYS A 12 -7.62 -22.69 16.30
CA LYS A 12 -7.37 -22.50 14.88
C LYS A 12 -6.92 -21.08 14.59
N PHE A 13 -5.82 -20.97 13.86
CA PHE A 13 -5.38 -19.68 13.30
C PHE A 13 -6.30 -19.24 12.17
N LYS A 14 -6.84 -18.00 12.24
CA LYS A 14 -7.87 -17.48 11.32
C LYS A 14 -7.42 -16.25 10.55
N ALA A 15 -6.20 -15.77 10.77
CA ALA A 15 -5.71 -14.62 10.03
C ALA A 15 -5.40 -15.00 8.57
N PHE A 16 -5.75 -14.08 7.68
CA PHE A 16 -5.33 -14.16 6.29
C PHE A 16 -3.82 -13.87 6.20
N ASP A 17 -3.09 -14.73 5.51
CA ASP A 17 -1.68 -14.54 5.22
C ASP A 17 -1.52 -14.30 3.71
N PRO A 18 -1.12 -13.08 3.28
CA PRO A 18 -0.90 -12.79 1.88
C PRO A 18 0.36 -13.51 1.38
N LEU A 19 0.16 -14.67 0.75
CA LEU A 19 1.21 -15.38 0.02
C LEU A 19 1.55 -14.58 -1.24
N TYR A 20 2.84 -14.44 -1.55
CA TYR A 20 3.33 -13.76 -2.76
C TYR A 20 2.91 -12.29 -2.84
N GLY A 21 2.98 -11.56 -1.73
CA GLY A 21 2.71 -10.13 -1.70
C GLY A 21 3.54 -9.37 -2.74
N THR A 22 2.88 -8.46 -3.46
CA THR A 22 3.53 -7.60 -4.47
C THR A 22 3.72 -6.22 -3.87
N HIS A 23 4.97 -5.71 -3.90
CA HIS A 23 5.28 -4.36 -3.45
C HIS A 23 4.57 -3.28 -4.28
N HIS A 24 4.26 -2.17 -3.64
CA HIS A 24 3.69 -0.95 -4.23
C HIS A 24 2.40 -1.16 -5.04
N LYS A 25 1.60 -2.15 -4.66
CA LYS A 25 0.38 -2.51 -5.40
C LYS A 25 -0.87 -2.60 -4.54
N PHE A 26 -0.75 -3.15 -3.34
CA PHE A 26 -1.86 -3.39 -2.43
C PHE A 26 -1.59 -2.75 -1.09
N TYR A 27 -2.66 -2.23 -0.44
CA TYR A 27 -2.62 -1.72 0.93
C TYR A 27 -1.66 -0.55 1.11
N GLY A 28 -1.68 0.41 0.17
CA GLY A 28 -0.80 1.56 0.12
C GLY A 28 0.51 1.29 -0.63
N SER A 29 1.16 2.35 -1.06
CA SER A 29 2.41 2.28 -1.84
C SER A 29 3.66 2.25 -0.97
N MET A 30 3.53 2.55 0.34
CA MET A 30 4.65 2.52 1.30
C MET A 30 4.95 1.12 1.84
N ASP A 31 4.20 0.10 1.42
CA ASP A 31 4.43 -1.32 1.72
C ASP A 31 4.44 -1.71 3.22
N TYR A 32 3.79 -0.93 4.07
CA TYR A 32 3.71 -1.29 5.47
C TYR A 32 2.88 -2.55 5.73
N PHE A 33 1.96 -2.91 4.82
CA PHE A 33 0.95 -3.94 5.07
C PHE A 33 0.93 -5.07 4.06
N TYR A 34 1.94 -5.19 3.19
CA TYR A 34 2.02 -6.24 2.17
C TYR A 34 2.24 -7.66 2.74
N ALA A 35 2.65 -7.76 4.00
CA ALA A 35 2.83 -9.01 4.73
C ALA A 35 1.97 -9.03 5.99
N ASN A 36 1.71 -10.21 6.53
CA ASN A 36 0.93 -10.38 7.74
C ASN A 36 1.59 -9.67 8.94
N LEU A 37 0.76 -9.14 9.82
CA LEU A 37 1.18 -8.43 11.03
C LEU A 37 0.99 -9.34 12.22
N PHE A 38 2.06 -9.56 13.01
CA PHE A 38 2.02 -10.31 14.25
C PHE A 38 2.44 -9.44 15.42
N VAL A 39 1.67 -9.46 16.51
CA VAL A 39 1.96 -8.74 17.74
C VAL A 39 1.56 -9.63 18.91
N ASP A 40 2.50 -10.00 19.77
CA ASP A 40 2.26 -10.75 21.02
C ASP A 40 1.28 -11.94 20.86
N GLY A 41 1.48 -12.76 19.85
CA GLY A 41 0.61 -13.91 19.55
C GLY A 41 -0.70 -13.58 18.83
N TYR A 42 -0.95 -12.31 18.53
CA TYR A 42 -2.08 -11.86 17.71
C TYR A 42 -1.64 -11.63 16.27
N ALA A 43 -2.53 -11.92 15.34
CA ALA A 43 -2.43 -11.45 13.96
C ALA A 43 -3.55 -10.43 13.73
N PRO A 44 -3.29 -9.13 13.84
CA PRO A 44 -4.34 -8.11 13.90
C PRO A 44 -5.18 -8.02 12.62
N GLY A 45 -4.70 -8.56 11.50
CA GLY A 45 -5.34 -8.38 10.19
C GLY A 45 -5.38 -6.91 9.78
N LEU A 46 -5.99 -6.60 8.64
CA LEU A 46 -6.04 -5.27 8.07
C LEU A 46 -7.42 -4.94 7.51
N MET A 47 -7.90 -3.74 7.76
CA MET A 47 -8.95 -3.09 6.98
C MET A 47 -8.35 -1.86 6.31
N ASP A 48 -8.37 -1.84 4.98
CA ASP A 48 -7.97 -0.71 4.15
C ASP A 48 -9.21 -0.08 3.52
N SER A 49 -9.53 1.13 3.95
CA SER A 49 -10.59 1.96 3.38
C SER A 49 -9.96 2.97 2.44
N ARG A 50 -10.15 2.76 1.12
CA ARG A 50 -9.51 3.57 0.07
C ARG A 50 -10.51 4.41 -0.69
N ILE A 51 -10.12 5.65 -0.99
CA ILE A 51 -10.74 6.50 -2.01
C ILE A 51 -9.65 7.00 -2.96
N GLY A 52 -9.91 6.93 -4.27
CA GLY A 52 -8.95 7.34 -5.29
C GLY A 52 -9.58 8.22 -6.35
N VAL A 53 -8.78 9.11 -6.91
CA VAL A 53 -9.16 9.97 -8.04
C VAL A 53 -8.09 9.83 -9.12
N ARG A 54 -8.54 9.66 -10.37
CA ARG A 54 -7.68 9.70 -11.55
C ARG A 54 -8.08 10.87 -12.42
N PHE A 55 -7.09 11.64 -12.85
CA PHE A 55 -7.24 12.80 -13.70
C PHE A 55 -6.34 12.67 -14.93
N ARG A 56 -6.92 12.83 -16.12
CA ARG A 56 -6.17 12.89 -17.37
C ARG A 56 -5.93 14.34 -17.73
N ALA A 57 -4.69 14.81 -17.55
CA ALA A 57 -4.28 16.18 -17.87
C ALA A 57 -4.12 16.40 -19.38
N SER A 58 -3.74 15.36 -20.14
CA SER A 58 -3.66 15.36 -21.61
C SER A 58 -3.67 13.91 -22.14
N ASP A 59 -3.62 13.73 -23.47
CA ASP A 59 -3.51 12.39 -24.07
C ASP A 59 -2.21 11.66 -23.69
N LYS A 60 -1.23 12.40 -23.18
CA LYS A 60 0.08 11.86 -22.79
C LYS A 60 0.31 11.83 -21.27
N VAL A 61 -0.51 12.51 -20.48
CA VAL A 61 -0.28 12.67 -19.05
C VAL A 61 -1.53 12.28 -18.27
N ASP A 62 -1.39 11.30 -17.40
CA ASP A 62 -2.38 10.95 -16.39
C ASP A 62 -1.80 11.04 -14.98
N MET A 63 -2.64 11.40 -14.04
CA MET A 63 -2.32 11.55 -12.63
C MET A 63 -3.30 10.75 -11.79
N GLU A 64 -2.82 10.17 -10.71
CA GLU A 64 -3.65 9.42 -9.77
C GLU A 64 -3.30 9.86 -8.34
N MET A 65 -4.33 9.97 -7.51
CA MET A 65 -4.20 10.19 -6.08
C MET A 65 -5.08 9.18 -5.35
N ASN A 66 -4.52 8.48 -4.38
CA ASN A 66 -5.23 7.58 -3.49
C ASN A 66 -5.05 8.03 -2.05
N TYR A 67 -6.13 7.96 -1.28
CA TYR A 67 -6.11 8.10 0.17
C TYR A 67 -6.52 6.77 0.79
N HIS A 68 -5.73 6.30 1.73
CA HIS A 68 -5.95 5.09 2.49
C HIS A 68 -6.14 5.40 3.97
N TYR A 69 -7.12 4.77 4.60
CA TYR A 69 -7.27 4.74 6.04
C TYR A 69 -7.18 3.30 6.54
N PHE A 70 -6.14 3.02 7.31
CA PHE A 70 -5.81 1.68 7.78
C PHE A 70 -6.27 1.46 9.21
N THR A 71 -6.90 0.31 9.44
CA THR A 71 -7.26 -0.15 10.79
C THR A 71 -7.00 -1.65 10.92
N THR A 72 -6.81 -2.13 12.15
CA THR A 72 -6.74 -3.56 12.42
C THR A 72 -8.10 -4.23 12.25
N ALA A 73 -8.15 -5.44 11.71
CA ALA A 73 -9.38 -6.23 11.58
C ALA A 73 -9.89 -6.73 12.94
N VAL A 74 -8.99 -7.05 13.87
CA VAL A 74 -9.33 -7.39 15.25
C VAL A 74 -8.88 -6.29 16.22
N LYS A 75 -9.57 -6.16 17.36
CA LYS A 75 -9.20 -5.22 18.41
C LYS A 75 -8.04 -5.81 19.23
N LEU A 76 -6.95 -5.05 19.33
CA LEU A 76 -5.85 -5.36 20.24
C LEU A 76 -6.15 -4.85 21.66
N PRO A 77 -5.65 -5.52 22.72
CA PRO A 77 -5.77 -5.04 24.09
C PRO A 77 -5.20 -3.62 24.24
N ASP A 78 -5.92 -2.77 24.95
CA ASP A 78 -5.53 -1.40 25.31
C ASP A 78 -5.12 -0.47 24.16
N LEU A 79 -5.39 -0.88 22.91
CA LEU A 79 -5.08 -0.11 21.71
C LEU A 79 -6.33 0.25 20.90
N LYS A 80 -6.24 1.37 20.18
CA LYS A 80 -7.23 1.74 19.16
C LYS A 80 -6.98 0.93 17.88
N ARG A 81 -8.03 0.69 17.10
CA ARG A 81 -7.89 -0.06 15.83
C ARG A 81 -7.18 0.73 14.73
N SER A 82 -7.15 2.06 14.80
CA SER A 82 -6.53 2.90 13.78
C SER A 82 -5.01 2.69 13.71
N LEU A 83 -4.51 2.36 12.54
CA LEU A 83 -3.08 2.23 12.22
C LEU A 83 -2.53 3.53 11.64
N GLY A 84 -3.33 4.26 10.87
CA GLY A 84 -2.92 5.51 10.26
C GLY A 84 -3.61 5.80 8.93
N SER A 85 -3.10 6.82 8.26
CA SER A 85 -3.55 7.22 6.93
C SER A 85 -2.37 7.43 6.00
N GLU A 86 -2.51 7.00 4.75
CA GLU A 86 -1.53 7.17 3.68
C GLU A 86 -2.15 7.93 2.51
N VAL A 87 -1.35 8.77 1.89
CA VAL A 87 -1.70 9.43 0.63
C VAL A 87 -0.66 9.09 -0.40
N ASP A 88 -1.12 8.59 -1.55
CA ASP A 88 -0.30 8.23 -2.69
C ASP A 88 -0.59 9.14 -3.87
N TYR A 89 0.46 9.70 -4.45
CA TYR A 89 0.41 10.45 -5.70
C TYR A 89 1.23 9.74 -6.76
N GLN A 90 0.69 9.69 -7.97
CA GLN A 90 1.40 9.17 -9.13
C GLN A 90 1.10 10.04 -10.34
N ILE A 91 2.14 10.32 -11.14
CA ILE A 91 2.06 10.92 -12.46
C ILE A 91 2.69 9.97 -13.48
N ASN A 92 2.04 9.81 -14.61
CA ASN A 92 2.49 9.02 -15.73
C ASN A 92 2.54 9.90 -16.98
N TRP A 93 3.67 9.90 -17.66
CA TRP A 93 3.88 10.63 -18.89
C TRP A 93 4.34 9.71 -20.03
N SER A 94 3.52 9.58 -21.06
CA SER A 94 3.88 8.91 -22.33
C SER A 94 4.73 9.87 -23.17
N VAL A 95 6.06 9.81 -22.97
CA VAL A 95 7.03 10.72 -23.58
C VAL A 95 6.99 10.59 -25.11
N MET A 96 7.06 9.34 -25.57
CA MET A 96 6.94 8.96 -26.99
C MET A 96 6.40 7.53 -27.08
N LYS A 97 6.23 7.04 -28.32
CA LYS A 97 5.84 5.65 -28.54
C LYS A 97 6.79 4.70 -27.79
N ASP A 98 6.23 3.74 -27.09
CA ASP A 98 6.94 2.71 -26.34
C ASP A 98 7.85 3.23 -25.20
N VAL A 99 7.75 4.53 -24.80
CA VAL A 99 8.52 5.14 -23.71
C VAL A 99 7.57 5.87 -22.75
N LYS A 100 7.55 5.40 -21.50
CA LYS A 100 6.75 5.99 -20.41
C LYS A 100 7.65 6.37 -19.24
N LEU A 101 7.54 7.61 -18.80
CA LEU A 101 8.12 8.09 -17.54
C LEU A 101 7.01 8.14 -16.49
N SER A 102 7.29 7.62 -15.31
CA SER A 102 6.37 7.67 -14.17
C SER A 102 7.11 8.15 -12.94
N ALA A 103 6.43 8.90 -12.10
CA ALA A 103 6.92 9.30 -10.79
C ALA A 103 5.80 9.17 -9.76
N GLY A 104 6.16 8.82 -8.54
CA GLY A 104 5.23 8.74 -7.43
C GLY A 104 5.83 9.28 -6.15
N TYR A 105 4.94 9.70 -5.27
CA TYR A 105 5.27 10.16 -3.93
C TYR A 105 4.16 9.75 -2.97
N SER A 106 4.54 9.12 -1.88
CA SER A 106 3.64 8.64 -0.84
C SER A 106 4.09 9.14 0.52
N PHE A 107 3.14 9.43 1.39
CA PHE A 107 3.44 9.72 2.78
C PHE A 107 2.39 9.13 3.71
N MET A 108 2.82 8.72 4.90
CA MET A 108 1.97 8.13 5.90
C MET A 108 2.04 8.87 7.23
N ARG A 109 0.89 9.03 7.87
CA ARG A 109 0.77 9.45 9.26
C ARG A 109 0.27 8.29 10.10
N GLY A 110 1.18 7.66 10.83
CA GLY A 110 0.89 6.53 11.72
C GLY A 110 0.20 6.95 13.02
N THR A 111 -0.09 5.97 13.85
CA THR A 111 -0.65 6.12 15.19
C THR A 111 0.18 5.34 16.22
N LYS A 112 -0.11 5.50 17.52
CA LYS A 112 0.52 4.68 18.56
C LYS A 112 0.32 3.17 18.33
N THR A 113 -0.82 2.78 17.76
CA THR A 113 -1.07 1.37 17.42
C THR A 113 -0.13 0.89 16.32
N MET A 114 0.19 1.76 15.35
CA MET A 114 1.18 1.47 14.32
C MET A 114 2.56 1.23 14.92
N ASP A 115 2.98 2.03 15.91
CA ASP A 115 4.27 1.84 16.59
C ASP A 115 4.37 0.46 17.26
N VAL A 116 3.27 0.00 17.87
CA VAL A 116 3.23 -1.33 18.50
C VAL A 116 3.27 -2.44 17.46
N VAL A 117 2.52 -2.28 16.34
CA VAL A 117 2.36 -3.32 15.31
C VAL A 117 3.59 -3.44 14.40
N LYS A 118 4.23 -2.32 14.06
CA LYS A 118 5.36 -2.27 13.10
C LYS A 118 6.67 -1.80 13.71
N GLY A 119 6.64 -1.29 14.91
CA GLY A 119 7.77 -0.56 15.49
C GLY A 119 7.87 0.88 14.96
N GLY A 120 8.89 1.60 15.41
CA GLY A 120 9.17 2.96 14.96
C GLY A 120 8.54 4.05 15.82
N ASN A 121 8.25 5.19 15.22
CA ASN A 121 7.70 6.35 15.90
C ASN A 121 6.69 7.08 14.99
N HIS A 122 5.42 7.00 15.32
CA HIS A 122 4.33 7.62 14.56
C HIS A 122 4.40 9.14 14.47
N ARG A 123 5.23 9.81 15.29
CA ARG A 123 5.44 11.27 15.24
C ARG A 123 6.47 11.69 14.21
N SER A 124 7.28 10.74 13.72
CA SER A 124 8.24 11.01 12.64
C SER A 124 7.53 11.11 11.31
N TRP A 125 8.02 11.99 10.44
CA TRP A 125 7.59 12.05 9.06
C TRP A 125 8.02 10.78 8.34
N GLN A 126 7.09 10.17 7.60
CA GLN A 126 7.30 8.93 6.86
C GLN A 126 6.84 9.17 5.43
N ASP A 127 7.76 9.09 4.51
CA ASP A 127 7.50 9.28 3.09
C ASP A 127 8.39 8.41 2.20
N TRP A 128 7.99 8.29 0.97
CA TRP A 128 8.68 7.53 -0.06
C TRP A 128 8.41 8.13 -1.43
N GLY A 129 9.45 8.23 -2.26
CA GLY A 129 9.34 8.73 -3.61
C GLY A 129 10.11 7.88 -4.60
N TRP A 130 9.62 7.80 -5.83
CA TRP A 130 10.22 7.02 -6.90
C TRP A 130 10.04 7.65 -8.26
N VAL A 131 10.95 7.31 -9.16
CA VAL A 131 10.86 7.63 -10.59
C VAL A 131 11.15 6.35 -11.38
N SER A 132 10.37 6.08 -12.41
CA SER A 132 10.50 4.91 -13.27
C SER A 132 10.47 5.31 -14.74
N LEU A 133 11.44 4.83 -15.50
CA LEU A 133 11.46 4.92 -16.97
C LEU A 133 11.18 3.52 -17.54
N ASN A 134 10.07 3.38 -18.25
CA ASN A 134 9.69 2.15 -18.93
C ASN A 134 9.89 2.31 -20.44
N ILE A 135 10.73 1.45 -21.01
CA ILE A 135 11.04 1.40 -22.45
C ILE A 135 10.64 0.01 -22.93
N ASN A 136 9.60 -0.09 -23.76
CA ASN A 136 9.04 -1.37 -24.21
C ASN A 136 8.88 -1.43 -25.74
N PRO A 137 9.98 -1.33 -26.51
CA PRO A 137 9.95 -1.40 -27.96
C PRO A 137 9.66 -2.83 -28.43
N ARG A 138 9.02 -2.94 -29.59
CA ARG A 138 8.89 -4.24 -30.27
C ARG A 138 10.25 -4.65 -30.85
N VAL A 139 10.93 -5.63 -30.23
CA VAL A 139 12.29 -6.06 -30.61
C VAL A 139 12.27 -7.05 -31.76
N PHE A 140 11.23 -7.90 -31.86
CA PHE A 140 11.06 -8.86 -32.97
C PHE A 140 9.66 -8.77 -33.56
N PHE A 141 9.61 -8.87 -34.87
CA PHE A 141 8.40 -8.97 -35.65
C PHE A 141 8.61 -9.94 -36.82
N THR A 142 7.88 -11.07 -36.86
CA THR A 142 7.77 -11.93 -38.07
C THR A 142 6.35 -11.84 -38.58
N LYS A 143 6.21 -11.57 -39.88
CA LYS A 143 4.96 -11.82 -40.61
C LYS A 143 5.10 -13.21 -41.23
N TRP A 144 4.17 -14.08 -40.92
CA TRP A 144 3.95 -15.32 -41.65
C TRP A 144 3.01 -15.06 -42.79
#